data_2e5541dead736e574520c9026a58a9d5
#
_entry.id   2e5541dead736e574520c9026a58a9d5
#
_cell.length_a   1.000
_cell.length_b   1.000
_cell.length_c   1.000
_cell.angle_alpha   90.00
_cell.angle_beta   90.00
_cell.angle_gamma   90.00
#
_symmetry.space_group_name_H-M   'P 1'
#
loop_
_entity.id
_entity.type
_entity.pdbx_description
1 polymer ?
#
loop_
_entity_poly.entity_id
_entity_poly.type
_entity_poly.pdbx_seq_one_letter_code
_entity_poly.pdbx_strand_id
1 'polypeptide(L)'
;MKHTLEIILTVLLLAPLAALHAAESPVPTTYDEPHRPQFHFTPPKGWLNDPVAMFHHAGEYHLHYLGAPDKPNGKGWGDTWIHLVSKDVLRWEALAPSVAAEKDGTIGGGSVVVDERNLSGFQTGNEKAVVLFYNTMKRVKIPEDGFVAGPRRQDQMVSLAYSNDRGRTWTPYSGNPFLKPDDGNWHFRDPSVFWHEASQQWIMLVCRGYTEFCDIFASSDLKAWKRVGKAPNGEEPRIFQLPVRGTGETKWLFLGGDYPMTPPQLGGKYFIGDFDGKNFTPESGARRLGGNHFVGHSFANLPAQDGRQIWMGWKWLRDEGTPGPWTGGPLTIPAELTLGKDPEGQLCLFYSPAKELQSLRGPAIQLRDQTIDASCSLLTDQGIRGELFEWVAEFQLDTAKEFGLEFRKGPEGGFTVGYDVKGRKRVLRDPTGAEVLSSQRLLADRGRVKLHLLLDRSLIDIFGHGGLTWNCAYFEADAKNQGVELYARQGSVTLLSMELWSLKSIWK
;
A
#
# COMPACT_ATOMS: atom_id res chain seq x y z
N MET A 1 -48.80 49.13 -56.84
CA MET A 1 -47.38 48.81 -56.62
C MET A 1 -47.24 48.40 -55.15
N LYS A 2 -47.18 47.10 -54.89
CA LYS A 2 -47.03 46.56 -53.54
C LYS A 2 -45.64 45.99 -53.47
N HIS A 3 -44.77 46.50 -52.59
CA HIS A 3 -43.48 45.94 -52.28
C HIS A 3 -43.64 44.97 -51.14
N THR A 4 -43.36 43.71 -51.40
CA THR A 4 -43.27 42.62 -50.41
C THR A 4 -41.84 42.58 -49.85
N LEU A 5 -41.74 42.82 -48.57
CA LEU A 5 -40.46 42.73 -47.84
C LEU A 5 -40.27 41.30 -47.36
N GLU A 6 -39.31 40.58 -47.91
CA GLU A 6 -38.90 39.27 -47.42
C GLU A 6 -37.92 39.45 -46.24
N ILE A 7 -38.31 38.94 -45.08
CA ILE A 7 -37.46 38.86 -43.87
C ILE A 7 -36.75 37.52 -43.93
N ILE A 8 -35.46 37.57 -44.19
CA ILE A 8 -34.57 36.38 -44.05
C ILE A 8 -34.22 36.22 -42.57
N LEU A 9 -34.77 35.17 -41.96
CA LEU A 9 -34.45 34.78 -40.57
C LEU A 9 -33.18 33.95 -40.56
N THR A 10 -32.04 34.54 -40.20
CA THR A 10 -30.79 33.85 -40.03
C THR A 10 -30.79 33.17 -38.65
N VAL A 11 -30.97 31.87 -38.61
CA VAL A 11 -30.83 31.08 -37.39
C VAL A 11 -29.35 30.89 -37.14
N LEU A 12 -28.79 31.62 -36.19
CA LEU A 12 -27.46 31.34 -35.63
C LEU A 12 -27.52 30.06 -34.76
N LEU A 13 -27.01 28.96 -35.27
CA LEU A 13 -26.70 27.76 -34.50
C LEU A 13 -25.52 28.09 -33.58
N LEU A 14 -25.81 28.41 -32.33
CA LEU A 14 -24.82 28.39 -31.24
C LEU A 14 -24.46 26.95 -30.93
N ALA A 15 -23.39 26.43 -31.52
CA ALA A 15 -22.74 25.23 -31.05
C ALA A 15 -22.10 25.55 -29.69
N PRO A 16 -22.26 24.68 -28.66
CA PRO A 16 -21.54 24.87 -27.42
C PRO A 16 -20.05 24.72 -27.70
N LEU A 17 -19.26 25.76 -27.46
CA LEU A 17 -17.82 25.66 -27.34
C LEU A 17 -17.55 24.74 -26.12
N ALA A 18 -17.39 23.47 -26.38
CA ALA A 18 -16.65 22.62 -25.47
C ALA A 18 -15.23 23.18 -25.42
N ALA A 19 -14.91 23.83 -24.31
CA ALA A 19 -13.55 24.25 -24.04
C ALA A 19 -12.71 22.96 -24.00
N LEU A 20 -12.00 22.68 -25.12
CA LEU A 20 -10.85 21.79 -25.08
C LEU A 20 -9.85 22.42 -24.10
N HIS A 21 -9.88 21.97 -22.88
CA HIS A 21 -8.68 22.06 -22.05
C HIS A 21 -7.65 21.25 -22.81
N ALA A 22 -6.74 21.93 -23.48
CA ALA A 22 -5.51 21.31 -23.94
C ALA A 22 -4.89 20.68 -22.70
N ALA A 23 -4.91 19.35 -22.65
CA ALA A 23 -4.13 18.63 -21.66
C ALA A 23 -2.69 19.14 -21.84
N GLU A 24 -2.16 19.84 -20.85
CA GLU A 24 -0.74 20.16 -20.82
C GLU A 24 -0.02 18.86 -21.12
N SER A 25 0.84 18.87 -22.14
CA SER A 25 1.66 17.72 -22.47
C SER A 25 2.33 17.27 -21.18
N PRO A 26 2.21 16.01 -20.76
CA PRO A 26 2.79 15.57 -19.50
C PRO A 26 4.27 15.92 -19.53
N VAL A 27 4.75 16.60 -18.49
CA VAL A 27 6.19 16.82 -18.30
C VAL A 27 6.82 15.44 -18.45
N PRO A 28 7.74 15.22 -19.43
CA PRO A 28 8.34 13.92 -19.60
C PRO A 28 9.12 13.58 -18.34
N THR A 29 8.60 12.72 -17.51
CA THR A 29 9.34 12.18 -16.38
C THR A 29 10.16 11.05 -16.93
N THR A 30 11.47 11.16 -16.80
CA THR A 30 12.38 10.08 -17.20
C THR A 30 12.37 8.94 -16.17
N TYR A 31 11.71 9.14 -15.01
CA TYR A 31 11.78 8.29 -13.82
C TYR A 31 13.23 8.03 -13.34
N ASP A 32 14.16 8.91 -13.73
CA ASP A 32 15.57 8.86 -13.35
C ASP A 32 15.96 9.96 -12.35
N GLU A 33 14.98 10.70 -11.83
CA GLU A 33 15.24 11.76 -10.86
C GLU A 33 15.99 11.21 -9.64
N PRO A 34 16.91 11.98 -9.04
CA PRO A 34 17.56 11.60 -7.80
C PRO A 34 16.53 11.13 -6.76
N HIS A 35 16.84 10.07 -6.05
CA HIS A 35 15.98 9.48 -5.02
C HIS A 35 14.64 8.88 -5.49
N ARG A 36 14.32 8.93 -6.79
CA ARG A 36 13.11 8.24 -7.27
C ARG A 36 13.31 6.71 -7.19
N PRO A 37 12.44 6.01 -6.47
CA PRO A 37 12.45 4.55 -6.44
C PRO A 37 12.31 3.94 -7.83
N GLN A 38 12.97 2.81 -8.05
CA GLN A 38 13.05 2.14 -9.35
C GLN A 38 12.18 0.89 -9.44
N PHE A 39 11.67 0.38 -8.31
CA PHE A 39 10.73 -0.74 -8.28
C PHE A 39 9.61 -0.58 -7.24
N HIS A 40 9.62 0.48 -6.43
CA HIS A 40 8.42 0.95 -5.74
C HIS A 40 7.65 1.89 -6.66
N PHE A 41 6.34 1.74 -6.73
CA PHE A 41 5.52 2.61 -7.55
C PHE A 41 5.46 4.03 -6.96
N THR A 42 5.68 5.02 -7.81
CA THR A 42 5.48 6.45 -7.55
C THR A 42 4.71 7.07 -8.72
N PRO A 43 3.87 8.09 -8.50
CA PRO A 43 3.20 8.74 -9.62
C PRO A 43 4.20 9.53 -10.48
N PRO A 44 3.92 9.77 -11.75
CA PRO A 44 4.79 10.60 -12.59
C PRO A 44 4.93 12.01 -12.01
N LYS A 45 3.86 12.58 -11.51
CA LYS A 45 3.81 13.89 -10.83
C LYS A 45 2.67 13.94 -9.82
N GLY A 46 2.67 14.95 -8.96
CA GLY A 46 1.59 15.24 -8.03
C GLY A 46 1.60 14.37 -6.78
N TRP A 47 0.49 14.36 -6.07
CA TRP A 47 0.32 13.71 -4.79
C TRP A 47 -0.23 12.29 -4.95
N LEU A 48 0.43 11.32 -4.29
CA LEU A 48 -0.07 9.96 -4.05
C LEU A 48 -0.42 9.84 -2.57
N ASN A 49 -1.61 9.32 -2.31
CA ASN A 49 -2.14 8.96 -1.00
C ASN A 49 -2.47 7.46 -0.99
N ASP A 50 -3.33 7.02 -0.11
CA ASP A 50 -3.68 5.63 0.12
C ASP A 50 -4.04 4.86 -1.15
N PRO A 51 -3.59 3.61 -1.30
CA PRO A 51 -4.28 2.68 -2.18
C PRO A 51 -5.67 2.44 -1.59
N VAL A 52 -6.72 2.63 -2.37
CA VAL A 52 -8.10 2.64 -1.87
C VAL A 52 -8.96 1.49 -2.38
N ALA A 53 -8.56 0.87 -3.49
CA ALA A 53 -9.24 -0.30 -4.04
C ALA A 53 -8.31 -1.09 -4.95
N MET A 54 -8.24 -2.39 -4.77
CA MET A 54 -7.38 -3.28 -5.55
C MET A 54 -8.14 -4.57 -5.89
N PHE A 55 -8.09 -4.99 -7.16
CA PHE A 55 -8.74 -6.21 -7.60
C PHE A 55 -8.02 -6.86 -8.77
N HIS A 56 -8.26 -8.15 -8.94
CA HIS A 56 -7.85 -8.90 -10.13
C HIS A 56 -9.09 -9.27 -10.93
N HIS A 57 -9.07 -9.02 -12.24
CA HIS A 57 -10.14 -9.40 -13.14
C HIS A 57 -9.63 -9.63 -14.56
N ALA A 58 -10.09 -10.72 -15.20
CA ALA A 58 -9.75 -11.05 -16.57
C ALA A 58 -8.25 -11.07 -16.90
N GLY A 59 -7.40 -11.49 -15.94
CA GLY A 59 -5.93 -11.56 -16.09
C GLY A 59 -5.20 -10.24 -15.89
N GLU A 60 -5.88 -9.23 -15.36
CA GLU A 60 -5.31 -7.92 -15.06
C GLU A 60 -5.47 -7.61 -13.57
N TYR A 61 -4.42 -7.01 -12.98
CA TYR A 61 -4.42 -6.41 -11.67
C TYR A 61 -4.79 -4.94 -11.80
N HIS A 62 -5.75 -4.49 -11.04
CA HIS A 62 -6.19 -3.10 -10.98
C HIS A 62 -5.92 -2.53 -9.61
N LEU A 63 -5.38 -1.32 -9.58
CA LEU A 63 -5.08 -0.58 -8.37
C LEU A 63 -5.62 0.83 -8.49
N HIS A 64 -6.34 1.28 -7.48
CA HIS A 64 -6.78 2.65 -7.35
C HIS A 64 -6.10 3.28 -6.15
N TYR A 65 -5.58 4.48 -6.33
CA TYR A 65 -5.09 5.28 -5.21
C TYR A 65 -5.73 6.66 -5.19
N LEU A 66 -5.86 7.19 -4.00
CA LEU A 66 -6.35 8.55 -3.82
C LEU A 66 -5.23 9.52 -4.22
N GLY A 67 -5.47 10.33 -5.23
CA GLY A 67 -4.43 11.17 -5.82
C GLY A 67 -4.86 12.58 -6.10
N ALA A 68 -3.88 13.46 -6.28
CA ALA A 68 -4.04 14.82 -6.75
C ALA A 68 -2.91 15.15 -7.73
N PRO A 69 -3.06 14.81 -9.03
CA PRO A 69 -1.98 14.91 -10.02
C PRO A 69 -1.52 16.34 -10.29
N ASP A 70 -2.35 17.34 -10.00
CA ASP A 70 -2.05 18.75 -10.23
C ASP A 70 -1.60 19.53 -8.97
N LYS A 71 -1.42 18.82 -7.84
CA LYS A 71 -1.03 19.42 -6.56
C LYS A 71 0.27 18.80 -6.03
N PRO A 72 1.44 19.20 -6.53
CA PRO A 72 2.70 18.57 -6.17
C PRO A 72 3.11 18.78 -4.70
N ASN A 73 2.52 19.74 -3.98
CA ASN A 73 2.99 20.13 -2.65
C ASN A 73 2.11 19.62 -1.50
N GLY A 74 1.33 18.56 -1.70
CA GLY A 74 0.64 17.86 -0.59
C GLY A 74 -0.42 18.67 0.15
N LYS A 75 -0.77 19.86 -0.31
CA LYS A 75 -1.85 20.66 0.28
C LYS A 75 -3.21 20.17 -0.25
N GLY A 76 -3.67 19.11 0.32
CA GLY A 76 -5.00 18.57 0.06
C GLY A 76 -5.00 17.05 0.06
N TRP A 77 -6.02 16.48 0.65
CA TRP A 77 -6.39 15.08 0.46
C TRP A 77 -6.64 14.86 -1.02
N GLY A 78 -6.28 13.71 -1.56
CA GLY A 78 -6.64 13.38 -2.91
C GLY A 78 -8.15 13.56 -3.12
N ASP A 79 -8.54 14.03 -4.29
CA ASP A 79 -9.94 14.22 -4.67
C ASP A 79 -10.32 13.39 -5.91
N THR A 80 -9.43 12.49 -6.29
CA THR A 80 -9.58 11.65 -7.49
C THR A 80 -9.01 10.27 -7.22
N TRP A 81 -9.73 9.23 -7.58
CA TRP A 81 -9.20 7.87 -7.63
C TRP A 81 -8.48 7.65 -8.95
N ILE A 82 -7.16 7.71 -8.90
CA ILE A 82 -6.30 7.38 -10.03
C ILE A 82 -6.32 5.87 -10.22
N HIS A 83 -6.56 5.43 -11.44
CA HIS A 83 -6.68 4.03 -11.78
C HIS A 83 -5.46 3.54 -12.54
N LEU A 84 -4.88 2.46 -12.06
CA LEU A 84 -3.73 1.78 -12.65
C LEU A 84 -4.10 0.35 -13.01
N VAL A 85 -3.51 -0.17 -14.07
CA VAL A 85 -3.64 -1.57 -14.49
C VAL A 85 -2.25 -2.19 -14.70
N SER A 86 -2.11 -3.45 -14.32
CA SER A 86 -0.87 -4.22 -14.46
C SER A 86 -1.15 -5.68 -14.82
N LYS A 87 -0.21 -6.35 -15.45
CA LYS A 87 -0.22 -7.81 -15.66
C LYS A 87 0.66 -8.57 -14.68
N ASP A 88 1.49 -7.86 -13.92
CA ASP A 88 2.53 -8.46 -13.08
C ASP A 88 2.66 -7.80 -11.69
N VAL A 89 1.72 -6.96 -11.27
CA VAL A 89 1.69 -6.15 -10.05
C VAL A 89 2.88 -5.22 -9.83
N LEU A 90 3.78 -5.13 -10.81
CA LEU A 90 4.99 -4.32 -10.75
C LEU A 90 4.95 -3.14 -11.72
N ARG A 91 4.62 -3.42 -12.99
CA ARG A 91 4.57 -2.42 -14.06
C ARG A 91 3.16 -1.95 -14.26
N TRP A 92 2.92 -0.68 -13.99
CA TRP A 92 1.60 -0.09 -13.96
C TRP A 92 1.39 0.89 -15.11
N GLU A 93 0.26 0.78 -15.78
CA GLU A 93 -0.22 1.72 -16.79
C GLU A 93 -1.41 2.48 -16.24
N ALA A 94 -1.43 3.81 -16.42
CA ALA A 94 -2.53 4.63 -15.97
C ALA A 94 -3.72 4.54 -16.94
N LEU A 95 -4.90 4.35 -16.39
CA LEU A 95 -6.19 4.48 -17.07
C LEU A 95 -6.84 5.83 -16.74
N ALA A 96 -8.01 6.11 -17.33
CA ALA A 96 -8.82 7.23 -16.92
C ALA A 96 -9.20 7.08 -15.42
N PRO A 97 -9.24 8.19 -14.65
CA PRO A 97 -9.67 8.13 -13.26
C PRO A 97 -11.05 7.50 -13.11
N SER A 98 -11.24 6.67 -12.07
CA SER A 98 -12.49 5.93 -11.87
C SER A 98 -13.59 6.80 -11.31
N VAL A 99 -13.30 7.56 -10.28
CA VAL A 99 -14.21 8.51 -9.64
C VAL A 99 -13.44 9.76 -9.25
N ALA A 100 -14.13 10.88 -9.28
CA ALA A 100 -13.61 12.18 -8.86
C ALA A 100 -14.63 12.88 -7.96
N ALA A 101 -14.14 13.78 -7.12
CA ALA A 101 -15.01 14.60 -6.31
C ALA A 101 -15.90 15.49 -7.16
N GLU A 102 -17.17 15.62 -6.77
CA GLU A 102 -18.07 16.62 -7.33
C GLU A 102 -17.64 18.04 -6.92
N LYS A 103 -18.16 19.05 -7.62
CA LYS A 103 -17.78 20.46 -7.44
C LYS A 103 -17.73 20.91 -5.97
N ASP A 104 -18.70 20.48 -5.17
CA ASP A 104 -18.83 20.87 -3.75
C ASP A 104 -18.58 19.71 -2.78
N GLY A 105 -17.87 18.68 -3.26
CA GLY A 105 -17.56 17.49 -2.47
C GLY A 105 -16.08 17.14 -2.45
N THR A 106 -15.76 16.12 -1.69
CA THR A 106 -14.49 15.38 -1.75
C THR A 106 -14.80 13.89 -1.65
N ILE A 107 -13.85 13.06 -2.03
CA ILE A 107 -13.95 11.59 -1.91
C ILE A 107 -12.86 11.10 -0.98
N GLY A 108 -13.10 9.96 -0.34
CA GLY A 108 -12.15 9.29 0.53
C GLY A 108 -11.86 7.87 0.08
N GLY A 109 -11.49 7.04 1.03
CA GLY A 109 -11.19 5.64 0.83
C GLY A 109 -12.39 4.77 0.46
N GLY A 110 -12.13 3.49 0.23
CA GLY A 110 -13.18 2.56 -0.14
C GLY A 110 -12.69 1.19 -0.53
N SER A 111 -13.43 0.51 -1.41
CA SER A 111 -13.11 -0.85 -1.86
C SER A 111 -13.75 -1.16 -3.21
N VAL A 112 -13.45 -2.35 -3.73
CA VAL A 112 -13.97 -2.85 -4.99
C VAL A 112 -14.31 -4.33 -4.87
N VAL A 113 -15.35 -4.76 -5.57
CA VAL A 113 -15.70 -6.17 -5.75
C VAL A 113 -16.03 -6.47 -7.21
N VAL A 114 -15.80 -7.70 -7.63
CA VAL A 114 -16.34 -8.24 -8.87
C VAL A 114 -17.63 -9.02 -8.53
N ASP A 115 -18.74 -8.61 -9.10
CA ASP A 115 -20.04 -9.28 -8.88
C ASP A 115 -20.17 -10.48 -9.82
N GLU A 116 -19.50 -11.56 -9.49
CA GLU A 116 -19.44 -12.79 -10.30
C GLU A 116 -20.81 -13.41 -10.57
N ARG A 117 -21.76 -13.17 -9.66
CA ARG A 117 -23.11 -13.76 -9.68
C ARG A 117 -24.17 -12.79 -10.19
N ASN A 118 -23.80 -11.56 -10.53
CA ASN A 118 -24.71 -10.48 -10.90
C ASN A 118 -25.86 -10.27 -9.89
N LEU A 119 -25.55 -10.35 -8.61
CA LEU A 119 -26.53 -10.12 -7.54
C LEU A 119 -26.99 -8.66 -7.48
N SER A 120 -26.15 -7.73 -7.89
CA SER A 120 -26.50 -6.32 -8.00
C SER A 120 -27.45 -6.02 -9.17
N GLY A 121 -27.45 -6.86 -10.20
CA GLY A 121 -28.16 -6.61 -11.46
C GLY A 121 -27.54 -5.47 -12.27
N PHE A 122 -26.27 -5.06 -11.99
CA PHE A 122 -25.57 -4.03 -12.76
C PHE A 122 -24.96 -4.57 -14.05
N GLN A 123 -24.76 -5.88 -14.18
CA GLN A 123 -24.16 -6.47 -15.36
C GLN A 123 -25.01 -6.22 -16.61
N THR A 124 -24.38 -5.65 -17.63
CA THR A 124 -24.93 -5.53 -18.97
C THR A 124 -23.96 -6.22 -19.95
N GLY A 125 -24.46 -7.13 -20.76
CA GLY A 125 -23.61 -7.91 -21.67
C GLY A 125 -22.87 -9.07 -20.97
N ASN A 126 -21.71 -9.45 -21.49
CA ASN A 126 -20.98 -10.66 -21.08
C ASN A 126 -19.93 -10.44 -19.99
N GLU A 127 -19.45 -9.21 -19.82
CA GLU A 127 -18.47 -8.90 -18.79
C GLU A 127 -19.13 -8.81 -17.41
N LYS A 128 -18.42 -9.28 -16.39
CA LYS A 128 -18.89 -9.17 -15.01
C LYS A 128 -18.88 -7.72 -14.56
N ALA A 129 -19.90 -7.31 -13.80
CA ALA A 129 -19.92 -6.01 -13.21
C ALA A 129 -18.85 -5.89 -12.14
N VAL A 130 -18.01 -4.86 -12.24
CA VAL A 130 -17.08 -4.45 -11.17
C VAL A 130 -17.71 -3.30 -10.44
N VAL A 131 -17.77 -3.34 -9.10
CA VAL A 131 -18.47 -2.35 -8.28
C VAL A 131 -17.49 -1.71 -7.31
N LEU A 132 -17.31 -0.39 -7.41
CA LEU A 132 -16.55 0.44 -6.46
C LEU A 132 -17.48 0.98 -5.38
N PHE A 133 -16.99 0.97 -4.14
CA PHE A 133 -17.61 1.63 -2.99
C PHE A 133 -16.67 2.69 -2.48
N TYR A 134 -17.12 3.90 -2.30
CA TYR A 134 -16.27 5.02 -1.91
C TYR A 134 -17.01 6.00 -0.99
N ASN A 135 -16.22 6.72 -0.20
CA ASN A 135 -16.79 7.83 0.56
C ASN A 135 -17.05 9.03 -0.31
N THR A 136 -18.20 9.65 -0.07
CA THR A 136 -18.46 11.02 -0.45
C THR A 136 -18.57 11.89 0.79
N MET A 137 -17.99 13.08 0.72
CA MET A 137 -17.98 14.05 1.81
C MET A 137 -18.32 15.42 1.28
N LYS A 138 -19.13 16.21 2.00
CA LYS A 138 -19.34 17.61 1.64
C LYS A 138 -18.07 18.40 1.90
N ARG A 139 -17.65 19.20 0.93
CA ARG A 139 -16.48 20.05 1.08
C ARG A 139 -16.75 21.14 2.11
N VAL A 140 -16.02 21.10 3.22
CA VAL A 140 -15.97 22.19 4.18
C VAL A 140 -14.92 23.19 3.69
N LYS A 141 -15.21 24.50 3.70
CA LYS A 141 -14.20 25.53 3.39
C LYS A 141 -13.05 25.36 4.37
N ILE A 142 -11.91 24.91 3.86
CA ILE A 142 -10.64 24.87 4.60
C ILE A 142 -10.07 26.29 4.53
N PRO A 143 -9.69 26.93 5.64
CA PRO A 143 -8.96 28.18 5.62
C PRO A 143 -7.67 28.05 4.80
N GLU A 144 -7.22 29.17 4.19
CA GLU A 144 -6.02 29.19 3.33
C GLU A 144 -4.72 28.77 4.04
N ASP A 145 -4.71 28.75 5.35
CA ASP A 145 -3.58 28.40 6.21
C ASP A 145 -3.41 26.90 6.51
N GLY A 146 -4.24 26.06 5.90
CA GLY A 146 -3.99 24.61 5.87
C GLY A 146 -4.78 23.79 6.91
N PHE A 147 -4.21 22.72 7.35
CA PHE A 147 -4.75 21.65 8.17
C PHE A 147 -5.52 22.14 9.41
N VAL A 148 -6.80 21.83 9.48
CA VAL A 148 -7.60 22.09 10.66
C VAL A 148 -7.71 20.84 11.51
N ALA A 149 -6.90 20.77 12.53
CA ALA A 149 -7.12 19.85 13.65
C ALA A 149 -8.33 20.30 14.45
N GLY A 150 -9.44 19.57 14.32
CA GLY A 150 -10.64 19.83 15.14
C GLY A 150 -11.91 19.27 14.49
N PRO A 151 -13.00 19.10 15.24
CA PRO A 151 -14.22 18.45 14.78
C PRO A 151 -14.98 19.36 13.83
N ARG A 152 -14.58 19.40 12.55
CA ARG A 152 -15.43 19.96 11.51
C ARG A 152 -16.33 18.84 11.02
N ARG A 153 -17.60 19.02 11.18
CA ARG A 153 -18.66 18.11 10.76
C ARG A 153 -18.65 18.05 9.22
N GLN A 154 -18.03 16.99 8.68
CA GLN A 154 -18.16 16.60 7.29
C GLN A 154 -19.15 15.43 7.29
N ASP A 155 -20.31 15.62 6.67
CA ASP A 155 -21.27 14.52 6.55
C ASP A 155 -20.64 13.50 5.56
N GLN A 156 -20.07 12.43 6.11
CA GLN A 156 -19.50 11.34 5.34
C GLN A 156 -20.57 10.30 5.03
N MET A 157 -20.60 9.86 3.80
CA MET A 157 -21.62 8.95 3.26
C MET A 157 -20.95 7.94 2.33
N VAL A 158 -21.62 6.84 2.06
CA VAL A 158 -21.14 5.83 1.12
C VAL A 158 -21.89 5.93 -0.19
N SER A 159 -21.12 5.93 -1.26
CA SER A 159 -21.57 5.91 -2.65
C SER A 159 -20.96 4.74 -3.40
N LEU A 160 -21.50 4.38 -4.55
CA LEU A 160 -20.94 3.37 -5.42
C LEU A 160 -20.96 3.80 -6.89
N ALA A 161 -20.05 3.21 -7.66
CA ALA A 161 -20.03 3.24 -9.11
C ALA A 161 -19.76 1.83 -9.65
N TYR A 162 -20.19 1.55 -10.86
CA TYR A 162 -19.98 0.25 -11.47
C TYR A 162 -19.44 0.35 -12.88
N SER A 163 -18.76 -0.70 -13.32
CA SER A 163 -18.17 -0.85 -14.66
C SER A 163 -18.62 -2.16 -15.29
N ASN A 164 -18.89 -2.15 -16.60
CA ASN A 164 -19.21 -3.30 -17.43
C ASN A 164 -18.16 -3.56 -18.52
N ASP A 165 -17.00 -2.92 -18.42
CA ASP A 165 -15.91 -2.98 -19.40
C ASP A 165 -14.54 -3.18 -18.74
N ARG A 166 -14.51 -4.02 -17.70
CA ARG A 166 -13.29 -4.36 -16.93
C ARG A 166 -12.65 -3.12 -16.28
N GLY A 167 -13.47 -2.18 -15.80
CA GLY A 167 -12.97 -0.97 -15.12
C GLY A 167 -12.47 0.14 -16.04
N ARG A 168 -12.72 0.09 -17.36
CA ARG A 168 -12.28 1.17 -18.28
C ARG A 168 -13.16 2.40 -18.16
N THR A 169 -14.47 2.22 -17.94
CA THR A 169 -15.41 3.30 -17.66
C THR A 169 -16.27 2.99 -16.45
N TRP A 170 -16.72 4.02 -15.76
CA TRP A 170 -17.47 3.90 -14.52
C TRP A 170 -18.75 4.71 -14.56
N THR A 171 -19.84 4.09 -14.13
CA THR A 171 -21.17 4.70 -14.05
C THR A 171 -21.52 4.89 -12.58
N PRO A 172 -21.70 6.13 -12.08
CA PRO A 172 -22.21 6.36 -10.74
C PRO A 172 -23.63 5.77 -10.58
N TYR A 173 -23.89 5.18 -9.43
CA TYR A 173 -25.23 4.65 -9.13
C TYR A 173 -26.22 5.78 -8.90
N SER A 174 -27.39 5.71 -9.55
CA SER A 174 -28.42 6.77 -9.46
C SER A 174 -29.01 6.94 -8.05
N GLY A 175 -28.87 5.94 -7.17
CA GLY A 175 -29.30 6.01 -5.77
C GLY A 175 -28.23 6.56 -4.80
N ASN A 176 -27.14 7.10 -5.28
CA ASN A 176 -26.09 7.68 -4.43
C ASN A 176 -26.51 8.99 -3.72
N PRO A 177 -26.00 9.26 -2.50
CA PRO A 177 -25.34 8.30 -1.61
C PRO A 177 -26.36 7.29 -1.05
N PHE A 178 -26.04 6.00 -1.13
CA PHE A 178 -27.00 4.95 -0.77
C PHE A 178 -26.97 4.61 0.73
N LEU A 179 -25.91 4.96 1.47
CA LEU A 179 -25.78 4.69 2.89
C LEU A 179 -25.25 5.92 3.63
N LYS A 180 -25.93 6.25 4.73
CA LYS A 180 -25.62 7.40 5.60
C LYS A 180 -25.61 6.95 7.07
N PRO A 181 -24.86 7.64 7.94
CA PRO A 181 -24.97 7.40 9.39
C PRO A 181 -26.38 7.77 9.89
N ASP A 182 -26.92 6.95 10.77
CA ASP A 182 -28.27 7.09 11.34
C ASP A 182 -28.27 7.65 12.79
N ASP A 183 -27.09 7.83 13.39
CA ASP A 183 -26.92 8.22 14.80
C ASP A 183 -26.24 9.59 14.99
N GLY A 184 -26.10 10.36 13.90
CA GLY A 184 -25.47 11.69 13.93
C GLY A 184 -23.94 11.66 14.06
N ASN A 185 -23.29 10.50 14.10
CA ASN A 185 -21.85 10.41 14.01
C ASN A 185 -21.41 10.65 12.56
N TRP A 186 -20.86 11.82 12.31
CA TRP A 186 -20.46 12.29 10.99
C TRP A 186 -19.25 11.54 10.39
N HIS A 187 -18.49 10.82 11.21
CA HIS A 187 -17.31 10.07 10.78
C HIS A 187 -17.72 8.65 10.38
N PHE A 188 -18.04 8.48 9.12
CA PHE A 188 -18.61 7.28 8.54
C PHE A 188 -17.95 7.01 7.18
N ARG A 189 -16.84 6.27 7.16
CA ARG A 189 -15.95 6.20 6.00
C ARG A 189 -15.28 4.85 5.76
N ASP A 190 -14.54 4.79 4.67
CA ASP A 190 -13.69 3.69 4.24
C ASP A 190 -14.48 2.37 4.10
N PRO A 191 -15.54 2.34 3.27
CA PRO A 191 -16.34 1.14 3.09
C PRO A 191 -15.51 0.01 2.50
N SER A 192 -15.44 -1.12 3.21
CA SER A 192 -14.73 -2.32 2.79
C SER A 192 -15.71 -3.45 2.53
N VAL A 193 -15.89 -3.82 1.28
CA VAL A 193 -16.88 -4.81 0.85
C VAL A 193 -16.21 -6.10 0.41
N PHE A 194 -16.77 -7.24 0.82
CA PHE A 194 -16.37 -8.56 0.37
C PHE A 194 -17.54 -9.56 0.41
N TRP A 195 -17.43 -10.66 -0.32
CA TRP A 195 -18.39 -11.74 -0.26
C TRP A 195 -18.07 -12.70 0.88
N HIS A 196 -19.05 -12.99 1.74
CA HIS A 196 -18.94 -13.97 2.82
C HIS A 196 -19.67 -15.25 2.45
N GLU A 197 -18.90 -16.28 2.08
CA GLU A 197 -19.46 -17.51 1.53
C GLU A 197 -20.38 -18.25 2.50
N ALA A 198 -20.03 -18.31 3.79
CA ALA A 198 -20.83 -19.05 4.77
C ALA A 198 -22.22 -18.45 5.01
N SER A 199 -22.38 -17.12 4.93
CA SER A 199 -23.69 -16.46 5.06
C SER A 199 -24.37 -16.18 3.72
N GLN A 200 -23.69 -16.43 2.59
CA GLN A 200 -24.17 -16.10 1.23
C GLN A 200 -24.61 -14.63 1.11
N GLN A 201 -23.80 -13.72 1.66
CA GLN A 201 -24.07 -12.27 1.67
C GLN A 201 -22.82 -11.46 1.36
N TRP A 202 -23.02 -10.30 0.80
CA TRP A 202 -22.06 -9.24 0.80
C TRP A 202 -21.96 -8.62 2.18
N ILE A 203 -20.74 -8.44 2.65
CA ILE A 203 -20.44 -7.80 3.94
C ILE A 203 -19.70 -6.51 3.67
N MET A 204 -20.05 -5.45 4.39
CA MET A 204 -19.38 -4.16 4.34
C MET A 204 -19.00 -3.72 5.74
N LEU A 205 -17.71 -3.40 5.93
CA LEU A 205 -17.24 -2.69 7.11
C LEU A 205 -17.25 -1.19 6.81
N VAL A 206 -17.60 -0.38 7.80
CA VAL A 206 -17.49 1.07 7.71
C VAL A 206 -16.80 1.58 8.97
N CYS A 207 -15.70 2.32 8.79
CA CYS A 207 -14.96 2.94 9.87
C CYS A 207 -15.83 4.00 10.56
N ARG A 208 -15.83 3.98 11.91
CA ARG A 208 -16.53 4.92 12.77
C ARG A 208 -15.52 5.72 13.56
N GLY A 209 -15.38 7.00 13.28
CA GLY A 209 -14.45 7.83 14.02
C GLY A 209 -14.83 7.96 15.51
N TYR A 210 -13.81 8.01 16.35
CA TYR A 210 -13.90 8.20 17.80
C TYR A 210 -14.71 7.12 18.53
N THR A 211 -14.86 5.93 17.95
CA THR A 211 -15.49 4.76 18.57
C THR A 211 -14.51 3.59 18.62
N GLU A 212 -14.83 2.58 19.42
CA GLU A 212 -14.02 1.37 19.54
C GLU A 212 -14.26 0.36 18.39
N PHE A 213 -15.32 0.55 17.60
CA PHE A 213 -15.79 -0.44 16.64
C PHE A 213 -16.11 0.20 15.29
N CYS A 214 -15.82 -0.55 14.22
CA CYS A 214 -16.41 -0.37 12.90
C CYS A 214 -17.82 -0.98 12.89
N ASP A 215 -18.74 -0.39 12.11
CA ASP A 215 -20.01 -1.01 11.81
C ASP A 215 -19.84 -2.10 10.73
N ILE A 216 -20.61 -3.18 10.87
CA ILE A 216 -20.74 -4.21 9.84
C ILE A 216 -22.16 -4.20 9.29
N PHE A 217 -22.24 -4.15 7.98
CA PHE A 217 -23.49 -4.24 7.22
C PHE A 217 -23.50 -5.50 6.35
N ALA A 218 -24.69 -6.03 6.08
CA ALA A 218 -24.90 -7.14 5.14
C ALA A 218 -25.89 -6.74 4.06
N SER A 219 -25.69 -7.28 2.85
CA SER A 219 -26.53 -7.06 1.67
C SER A 219 -26.61 -8.32 0.83
N SER A 220 -27.75 -8.52 0.17
CA SER A 220 -27.91 -9.55 -0.86
C SER A 220 -27.69 -9.03 -2.28
N ASP A 221 -27.70 -7.69 -2.49
CA ASP A 221 -27.76 -7.07 -3.81
C ASP A 221 -26.80 -5.87 -4.01
N LEU A 222 -25.87 -5.63 -3.07
CA LEU A 222 -24.93 -4.50 -3.07
C LEU A 222 -25.58 -3.10 -2.99
N LYS A 223 -26.90 -3.00 -2.99
CA LYS A 223 -27.65 -1.73 -2.99
C LYS A 223 -28.37 -1.47 -1.68
N ALA A 224 -29.02 -2.49 -1.12
CA ALA A 224 -29.72 -2.38 0.16
C ALA A 224 -28.87 -3.02 1.27
N TRP A 225 -28.53 -2.25 2.31
CA TRP A 225 -27.63 -2.66 3.37
C TRP A 225 -28.31 -2.58 4.73
N LYS A 226 -28.11 -3.60 5.54
CA LYS A 226 -28.62 -3.67 6.92
C LYS A 226 -27.44 -3.80 7.88
N ARG A 227 -27.37 -2.96 8.92
CA ARG A 227 -26.39 -3.13 10.00
C ARG A 227 -26.68 -4.46 10.72
N VAL A 228 -25.65 -5.29 10.86
CA VAL A 228 -25.77 -6.64 11.43
C VAL A 228 -24.83 -6.88 12.60
N GLY A 229 -23.77 -6.08 12.77
CA GLY A 229 -22.79 -6.30 13.82
C GLY A 229 -21.64 -5.29 13.81
N LYS A 230 -20.50 -5.72 14.37
CA LYS A 230 -19.34 -4.86 14.55
C LYS A 230 -18.01 -5.64 14.51
N ALA A 231 -16.93 -4.90 14.22
CA ALA A 231 -15.53 -5.35 14.28
C ALA A 231 -14.69 -4.33 15.04
N PRO A 232 -13.42 -4.63 15.40
CA PRO A 232 -12.50 -3.63 15.93
C PRO A 232 -12.44 -2.40 15.02
N ASN A 233 -12.22 -1.21 15.57
CA ASN A 233 -12.13 0.00 14.76
C ASN A 233 -10.75 0.17 14.12
N GLY A 234 -10.70 0.77 12.94
CA GLY A 234 -9.50 1.16 12.21
C GLY A 234 -9.86 1.90 10.94
N GLU A 235 -8.95 2.74 10.43
CA GLU A 235 -9.07 3.32 9.10
C GLU A 235 -8.85 2.27 8.03
N GLU A 236 -9.51 2.40 6.90
CA GLU A 236 -9.44 1.43 5.80
C GLU A 236 -9.58 -0.03 6.30
N PRO A 237 -10.65 -0.36 7.06
CA PRO A 237 -10.78 -1.65 7.73
C PRO A 237 -10.91 -2.78 6.70
N ARG A 238 -10.23 -3.90 6.93
CA ARG A 238 -10.29 -5.10 6.08
C ARG A 238 -10.48 -6.34 6.93
N ILE A 239 -11.29 -7.26 6.42
CA ILE A 239 -11.42 -8.63 6.97
C ILE A 239 -11.24 -9.61 5.82
N PHE A 240 -10.36 -10.58 6.00
CA PHE A 240 -10.14 -11.68 5.06
C PHE A 240 -9.49 -12.88 5.75
N GLN A 241 -9.49 -14.02 5.08
CA GLN A 241 -8.84 -15.23 5.59
C GLN A 241 -7.41 -15.34 5.08
N LEU A 242 -6.53 -15.85 5.94
CA LEU A 242 -5.16 -16.20 5.59
C LEU A 242 -4.84 -17.65 5.94
N PRO A 243 -4.04 -18.33 5.10
CA PRO A 243 -3.54 -19.65 5.43
C PRO A 243 -2.52 -19.59 6.57
N VAL A 244 -2.56 -20.59 7.45
CA VAL A 244 -1.57 -20.80 8.50
C VAL A 244 -0.49 -21.72 7.99
N ARG A 245 0.75 -21.23 7.93
CA ARG A 245 1.91 -21.97 7.41
C ARG A 245 2.04 -23.36 8.07
N GLY A 246 2.15 -24.40 7.24
CA GLY A 246 2.42 -25.77 7.68
C GLY A 246 1.24 -26.52 8.31
N THR A 247 0.02 -25.99 8.30
CA THR A 247 -1.14 -26.66 8.93
C THR A 247 -2.29 -27.00 7.97
N GLY A 248 -2.42 -26.28 6.86
CA GLY A 248 -3.60 -26.34 5.99
C GLY A 248 -4.84 -25.62 6.53
N GLU A 249 -4.76 -25.03 7.71
CA GLU A 249 -5.83 -24.22 8.31
C GLU A 249 -5.83 -22.79 7.76
N THR A 250 -6.98 -22.11 7.86
CA THR A 250 -7.12 -20.69 7.63
C THR A 250 -7.68 -19.99 8.87
N LYS A 251 -7.30 -18.74 9.07
CA LYS A 251 -7.84 -17.89 10.14
C LYS A 251 -8.28 -16.56 9.58
N TRP A 252 -9.28 -15.97 10.20
CA TRP A 252 -9.70 -14.63 9.87
C TRP A 252 -8.73 -13.59 10.44
N LEU A 253 -8.46 -12.59 9.64
CA LEU A 253 -7.64 -11.44 10.00
C LEU A 253 -8.45 -10.16 9.83
N PHE A 254 -8.44 -9.30 10.85
CA PHE A 254 -8.84 -7.91 10.74
C PHE A 254 -7.59 -7.04 10.61
N LEU A 255 -7.60 -6.12 9.68
CA LEU A 255 -6.58 -5.08 9.50
C LEU A 255 -7.23 -3.70 9.52
N GLY A 256 -6.53 -2.70 10.03
CA GLY A 256 -6.95 -1.30 9.95
C GLY A 256 -5.86 -0.35 10.41
N GLY A 257 -5.87 0.87 9.89
CA GLY A 257 -5.01 1.95 10.34
C GLY A 257 -5.31 2.36 11.79
N ASP A 258 -4.32 2.91 12.48
CA ASP A 258 -4.54 3.45 13.82
C ASP A 258 -5.44 4.68 13.76
N TYR A 259 -6.42 4.71 14.67
CA TYR A 259 -7.30 5.85 14.83
C TYR A 259 -7.52 6.17 16.31
N PRO A 260 -7.50 7.43 16.77
CA PRO A 260 -7.11 8.62 15.99
C PRO A 260 -5.64 8.62 15.60
N MET A 261 -5.33 9.22 14.45
CA MET A 261 -3.96 9.36 13.94
C MET A 261 -3.14 10.29 14.82
N THR A 262 -2.51 9.76 15.85
CA THR A 262 -1.63 10.54 16.71
C THR A 262 -0.17 10.17 16.49
N PRO A 263 0.69 11.11 16.04
CA PRO A 263 2.13 10.89 16.05
C PRO A 263 2.66 10.57 17.45
N PRO A 264 3.67 9.70 17.62
CA PRO A 264 4.48 9.02 16.60
C PRO A 264 3.92 7.67 16.13
N GLN A 265 2.68 7.32 16.49
CA GLN A 265 2.11 5.98 16.38
C GLN A 265 1.39 5.73 15.04
N LEU A 266 1.75 6.46 13.98
CA LEU A 266 1.20 6.19 12.66
C LEU A 266 1.59 4.81 12.17
N GLY A 267 0.60 4.01 11.88
CA GLY A 267 0.77 2.66 11.38
C GLY A 267 -0.55 1.91 11.38
N GLY A 268 -0.49 0.68 10.95
CA GLY A 268 -1.63 -0.22 11.00
C GLY A 268 -1.56 -1.18 12.19
N LYS A 269 -2.70 -1.75 12.50
CA LYS A 269 -2.86 -2.83 13.47
C LYS A 269 -3.61 -3.99 12.85
N TYR A 270 -3.42 -5.17 13.41
CA TYR A 270 -4.19 -6.34 13.03
C TYR A 270 -4.64 -7.14 14.24
N PHE A 271 -5.69 -7.92 14.04
CA PHE A 271 -6.18 -8.92 14.97
C PHE A 271 -6.37 -10.23 14.21
N ILE A 272 -6.01 -11.33 14.85
CA ILE A 272 -6.36 -12.69 14.39
C ILE A 272 -7.56 -13.12 15.21
N GLY A 273 -8.53 -13.78 14.58
CA GLY A 273 -9.75 -14.17 15.27
C GLY A 273 -10.72 -14.97 14.38
N ASP A 274 -11.99 -14.92 14.76
CA ASP A 274 -13.09 -15.54 14.06
C ASP A 274 -14.08 -14.51 13.54
N PHE A 275 -14.71 -14.79 12.42
CA PHE A 275 -15.75 -13.97 11.82
C PHE A 275 -16.96 -14.83 11.43
N ASP A 276 -18.14 -14.49 11.97
CA ASP A 276 -19.39 -15.25 11.80
C ASP A 276 -20.34 -14.68 10.74
N GLY A 277 -19.86 -13.68 9.96
CA GLY A 277 -20.67 -12.93 9.00
C GLY A 277 -21.37 -11.69 9.61
N LYS A 278 -21.22 -11.47 10.92
CA LYS A 278 -21.81 -10.32 11.63
C LYS A 278 -20.81 -9.65 12.56
N ASN A 279 -20.03 -10.44 13.30
CA ASN A 279 -19.08 -9.92 14.27
C ASN A 279 -17.70 -10.53 14.04
N PHE A 280 -16.67 -9.71 14.19
CA PHE A 280 -15.30 -10.17 14.31
C PHE A 280 -14.93 -10.29 15.79
N THR A 281 -14.52 -11.49 16.20
CA THR A 281 -14.12 -11.77 17.59
C THR A 281 -12.61 -12.02 17.63
N PRO A 282 -11.81 -11.06 18.16
CA PRO A 282 -10.36 -11.25 18.29
C PRO A 282 -10.02 -12.39 19.27
N GLU A 283 -9.07 -13.25 18.90
CA GLU A 283 -8.49 -14.26 19.81
C GLU A 283 -7.48 -13.65 20.80
N SER A 284 -6.91 -12.48 20.46
CA SER A 284 -5.89 -11.79 21.25
C SER A 284 -5.95 -10.27 21.01
N GLY A 285 -5.17 -9.51 21.80
CA GLY A 285 -5.03 -8.06 21.60
C GLY A 285 -4.44 -7.67 20.25
N ALA A 286 -4.58 -6.37 19.93
CA ALA A 286 -4.04 -5.78 18.70
C ALA A 286 -2.53 -5.99 18.58
N ARG A 287 -2.07 -6.26 17.36
CA ARG A 287 -0.66 -6.31 17.00
C ARG A 287 -0.36 -5.26 15.93
N ARG A 288 0.88 -4.78 15.90
CA ARG A 288 1.33 -3.81 14.89
C ARG A 288 1.51 -4.46 13.54
N LEU A 289 1.02 -3.76 12.51
CA LEU A 289 1.29 -4.11 11.12
C LEU A 289 2.75 -3.78 10.79
N GLY A 290 3.40 -4.65 10.01
CA GLY A 290 4.76 -4.41 9.51
C GLY A 290 4.78 -3.38 8.37
N GLY A 291 5.99 -3.00 7.90
CA GLY A 291 6.20 -2.17 6.73
C GLY A 291 6.28 -0.67 6.99
N ASN A 292 5.98 -0.20 8.19
CA ASN A 292 5.95 1.24 8.52
C ASN A 292 5.11 2.05 7.52
N HIS A 293 4.05 1.46 7.00
CA HIS A 293 3.07 2.11 6.15
C HIS A 293 1.80 2.42 6.95
N PHE A 294 1.06 3.42 6.50
CA PHE A 294 -0.11 3.89 7.23
C PHE A 294 -1.30 2.96 7.06
N VAL A 295 -1.72 2.76 5.83
CA VAL A 295 -2.82 1.87 5.42
C VAL A 295 -2.44 1.13 4.16
N GLY A 296 -3.21 0.13 3.81
CA GLY A 296 -3.01 -0.62 2.58
C GLY A 296 -4.18 -1.53 2.28
N HIS A 297 -4.09 -2.17 1.13
CA HIS A 297 -5.11 -3.08 0.64
C HIS A 297 -4.52 -4.39 0.14
N SER A 298 -5.35 -5.43 0.17
CA SER A 298 -5.12 -6.66 -0.60
C SER A 298 -5.96 -6.65 -1.88
N PHE A 299 -5.49 -7.37 -2.89
CA PHE A 299 -6.28 -7.56 -4.10
C PHE A 299 -7.51 -8.43 -3.84
N ALA A 300 -8.68 -7.90 -4.14
CA ALA A 300 -9.90 -8.68 -4.20
C ALA A 300 -9.91 -9.57 -5.46
N ASN A 301 -10.66 -10.67 -5.41
CA ASN A 301 -10.91 -11.55 -6.56
C ASN A 301 -9.65 -12.12 -7.22
N LEU A 302 -8.58 -12.37 -6.44
CA LEU A 302 -7.47 -13.16 -6.95
C LEU A 302 -7.96 -14.55 -7.33
N PRO A 303 -7.38 -15.18 -8.39
CA PRO A 303 -7.76 -16.53 -8.79
C PRO A 303 -7.61 -17.51 -7.62
N ALA A 304 -8.61 -18.33 -7.38
CA ALA A 304 -8.62 -19.29 -6.25
C ALA A 304 -7.39 -20.22 -6.24
N GLN A 305 -6.90 -20.59 -7.43
CA GLN A 305 -5.69 -21.40 -7.59
C GLN A 305 -4.40 -20.66 -7.20
N ASP A 306 -4.41 -19.33 -7.14
CA ASP A 306 -3.27 -18.55 -6.66
C ASP A 306 -3.11 -18.71 -5.13
N GLY A 307 -4.21 -18.72 -4.38
CA GLY A 307 -4.24 -18.96 -2.93
C GLY A 307 -3.52 -17.89 -2.08
N ARG A 308 -3.00 -16.82 -2.72
CA ARG A 308 -2.26 -15.75 -2.06
C ARG A 308 -3.15 -14.59 -1.66
N GLN A 309 -2.71 -13.83 -0.68
CA GLN A 309 -3.17 -12.47 -0.40
C GLN A 309 -2.01 -11.52 -0.67
N ILE A 310 -2.08 -10.76 -1.74
CA ILE A 310 -1.07 -9.77 -2.12
C ILE A 310 -1.50 -8.41 -1.57
N TRP A 311 -0.64 -7.81 -0.79
CA TRP A 311 -0.84 -6.56 -0.07
C TRP A 311 0.07 -5.46 -0.61
N MET A 312 -0.44 -4.25 -0.73
CA MET A 312 0.35 -3.04 -0.94
C MET A 312 -0.16 -1.94 -0.01
N GLY A 313 0.74 -1.19 0.58
CA GLY A 313 0.44 -0.08 1.47
C GLY A 313 1.01 1.25 0.97
N TRP A 314 0.60 2.33 1.60
CA TRP A 314 1.15 3.66 1.35
C TRP A 314 2.29 3.96 2.32
N LYS A 315 3.49 4.14 1.78
CA LYS A 315 4.64 4.62 2.54
C LYS A 315 4.61 6.14 2.59
N TRP A 316 3.84 6.68 3.52
CA TRP A 316 3.74 8.12 3.70
C TRP A 316 5.10 8.73 4.05
N LEU A 317 5.56 9.65 3.21
CA LEU A 317 6.72 10.50 3.45
C LEU A 317 6.18 11.86 3.89
N ARG A 318 6.15 12.11 5.22
CA ARG A 318 5.67 13.36 5.77
C ARG A 318 6.61 14.49 5.38
N ASP A 319 6.06 15.63 4.96
CA ASP A 319 6.64 16.99 4.89
C ASP A 319 8.10 17.11 4.38
N GLU A 320 8.81 16.04 4.29
CA GLU A 320 10.11 15.88 3.67
C GLU A 320 9.84 15.84 2.17
N GLY A 321 9.85 17.02 1.55
CA GLY A 321 9.62 17.14 0.12
C GLY A 321 10.53 16.17 -0.61
N THR A 322 9.95 15.14 -1.25
CA THR A 322 10.74 14.29 -2.16
C THR A 322 11.34 15.19 -3.24
N PRO A 323 12.64 15.08 -3.53
CA PRO A 323 13.22 15.84 -4.63
C PRO A 323 12.64 15.34 -5.95
N GLY A 324 11.64 16.04 -6.48
CA GLY A 324 11.03 15.64 -7.74
C GLY A 324 9.61 16.17 -7.92
N PRO A 325 8.97 15.83 -9.05
CA PRO A 325 7.61 16.30 -9.38
C PRO A 325 6.49 15.56 -8.64
N TRP A 326 6.81 14.55 -7.85
CA TRP A 326 5.85 13.73 -7.10
C TRP A 326 6.03 13.91 -5.59
N THR A 327 4.95 13.71 -4.84
CA THR A 327 4.91 13.86 -3.38
C THR A 327 3.94 12.87 -2.74
N GLY A 328 3.90 12.85 -1.42
CA GLY A 328 3.04 11.94 -0.64
C GLY A 328 3.74 10.66 -0.23
N GLY A 329 4.54 10.10 -1.09
CA GLY A 329 5.31 8.89 -0.88
C GLY A 329 5.01 7.80 -1.92
N PRO A 330 5.81 6.73 -1.95
CA PRO A 330 5.57 5.59 -2.82
C PRO A 330 4.52 4.63 -2.24
N LEU A 331 4.01 3.72 -3.06
CA LEU A 331 3.45 2.48 -2.58
C LEU A 331 4.57 1.56 -2.10
N THR A 332 4.29 0.71 -1.11
CA THR A 332 5.21 -0.38 -0.75
C THR A 332 5.39 -1.33 -1.92
N ILE A 333 6.43 -2.16 -1.89
CA ILE A 333 6.47 -3.33 -2.77
C ILE A 333 5.23 -4.20 -2.53
N PRO A 334 4.76 -4.96 -3.54
CA PRO A 334 3.75 -5.98 -3.32
C PRO A 334 4.31 -7.06 -2.39
N ALA A 335 3.58 -7.37 -1.32
CA ALA A 335 3.94 -8.36 -0.32
C ALA A 335 2.85 -9.43 -0.18
N GLU A 336 3.25 -10.69 -0.07
CA GLU A 336 2.36 -11.80 0.22
C GLU A 336 2.18 -11.93 1.74
N LEU A 337 0.93 -12.06 2.17
CA LEU A 337 0.56 -12.21 3.57
C LEU A 337 0.25 -13.67 3.90
N THR A 338 0.76 -14.15 5.02
CA THR A 338 0.44 -15.48 5.57
C THR A 338 0.45 -15.42 7.09
N LEU A 339 -0.17 -16.39 7.75
CA LEU A 339 -0.04 -16.57 9.18
C LEU A 339 1.00 -17.67 9.50
N GLY A 340 1.68 -17.53 10.63
CA GLY A 340 2.64 -18.52 11.10
C GLY A 340 2.95 -18.33 12.58
N LYS A 341 3.62 -19.29 13.18
CA LYS A 341 4.07 -19.19 14.58
C LYS A 341 5.42 -18.52 14.67
N ASP A 342 5.54 -17.54 15.57
CA ASP A 342 6.83 -16.96 15.93
C ASP A 342 7.67 -17.95 16.78
N PRO A 343 8.94 -17.62 17.12
CA PRO A 343 9.78 -18.49 17.96
C PRO A 343 9.22 -18.77 19.36
N GLU A 344 8.27 -17.96 19.85
CA GLU A 344 7.57 -18.12 21.12
C GLU A 344 6.28 -18.96 20.96
N GLY A 345 5.97 -19.43 19.74
CA GLY A 345 4.80 -20.25 19.42
C GLY A 345 3.50 -19.46 19.19
N GLN A 346 3.57 -18.14 19.19
CA GLN A 346 2.39 -17.28 18.99
C GLN A 346 2.06 -17.13 17.51
N LEU A 347 0.78 -17.21 17.17
CA LEU A 347 0.32 -17.00 15.81
C LEU A 347 0.46 -15.52 15.42
N CYS A 348 1.19 -15.24 14.33
CA CYS A 348 1.53 -13.90 13.85
C CYS A 348 1.33 -13.79 12.35
N LEU A 349 1.22 -12.54 11.88
CA LEU A 349 1.26 -12.22 10.45
C LEU A 349 2.71 -12.25 9.95
N PHE A 350 2.91 -12.87 8.79
CA PHE A 350 4.18 -12.92 8.07
C PHE A 350 4.05 -12.24 6.72
N TYR A 351 5.12 -11.62 6.29
CA TYR A 351 5.23 -10.89 5.04
C TYR A 351 6.34 -11.49 4.18
N SER A 352 6.08 -11.63 2.90
CA SER A 352 7.13 -12.01 1.93
C SER A 352 7.01 -11.09 0.72
N PRO A 353 8.12 -10.61 0.14
CA PRO A 353 8.05 -9.96 -1.16
C PRO A 353 7.31 -10.85 -2.15
N ALA A 354 6.40 -10.29 -2.94
CA ALA A 354 5.67 -11.05 -3.94
C ALA A 354 6.64 -11.70 -4.93
N LYS A 355 6.33 -12.92 -5.35
CA LYS A 355 7.22 -13.70 -6.24
C LYS A 355 7.52 -13.00 -7.57
N GLU A 356 6.66 -12.12 -8.02
CA GLU A 356 6.81 -11.34 -9.25
C GLU A 356 8.06 -10.45 -9.23
N LEU A 357 8.49 -9.97 -8.04
CA LEU A 357 9.74 -9.22 -7.86
C LEU A 357 10.98 -9.99 -8.32
N GLN A 358 10.94 -11.34 -8.31
CA GLN A 358 12.04 -12.15 -8.81
C GLN A 358 12.30 -11.95 -10.29
N SER A 359 11.34 -11.48 -11.07
CA SER A 359 11.49 -11.14 -12.49
C SER A 359 12.45 -9.96 -12.72
N LEU A 360 12.72 -9.18 -11.68
CA LEU A 360 13.66 -8.06 -11.72
C LEU A 360 15.11 -8.49 -11.45
N ARG A 361 15.35 -9.70 -10.94
CA ARG A 361 16.68 -10.17 -10.54
C ARG A 361 17.60 -10.37 -11.74
N GLY A 362 18.83 -9.89 -11.58
CA GLY A 362 19.98 -10.26 -12.40
C GLY A 362 20.63 -11.57 -11.89
N PRO A 363 21.85 -11.88 -12.35
CA PRO A 363 22.62 -13.01 -11.83
C PRO A 363 22.87 -12.92 -10.33
N ALA A 364 22.79 -14.05 -9.63
CA ALA A 364 23.07 -14.13 -8.21
C ALA A 364 24.57 -14.13 -7.91
N ILE A 365 24.97 -13.37 -6.89
CA ILE A 365 26.26 -13.52 -6.22
C ILE A 365 26.00 -14.36 -4.97
N GLN A 366 26.75 -15.42 -4.79
CA GLN A 366 26.54 -16.35 -3.68
C GLN A 366 27.82 -16.50 -2.84
N LEU A 367 27.69 -16.41 -1.51
CA LEU A 367 28.73 -16.72 -0.55
C LEU A 367 28.21 -17.73 0.47
N ARG A 368 29.09 -18.62 0.95
CA ARG A 368 28.77 -19.61 1.98
C ARG A 368 29.94 -19.79 2.93
N ASP A 369 29.63 -20.10 4.17
CA ASP A 369 30.58 -20.52 5.21
C ASP A 369 31.78 -19.56 5.33
N GLN A 370 31.50 -18.25 5.45
CA GLN A 370 32.50 -17.21 5.59
C GLN A 370 32.52 -16.67 7.02
N THR A 371 33.70 -16.40 7.55
CA THR A 371 33.84 -15.62 8.79
C THR A 371 33.88 -14.14 8.44
N ILE A 372 32.98 -13.37 9.02
CA ILE A 372 32.90 -11.92 8.85
C ILE A 372 33.39 -11.25 10.13
N ASP A 373 34.36 -10.36 9.98
CA ASP A 373 34.92 -9.53 11.06
C ASP A 373 35.10 -8.08 10.58
N ALA A 374 35.79 -7.25 11.37
CA ALA A 374 36.01 -5.86 11.05
C ALA A 374 36.90 -5.61 9.80
N SER A 375 37.61 -6.63 9.33
CA SER A 375 38.50 -6.56 8.15
C SER A 375 37.84 -7.05 6.86
N CYS A 376 36.53 -7.37 6.90
CA CYS A 376 35.84 -7.93 5.75
C CYS A 376 35.86 -6.99 4.55
N SER A 377 36.26 -7.53 3.39
CA SER A 377 36.26 -6.84 2.09
C SER A 377 35.70 -7.74 0.97
N LEU A 378 34.93 -8.77 1.34
CA LEU A 378 34.48 -9.82 0.41
C LEU A 378 33.68 -9.31 -0.79
N LEU A 379 32.85 -8.30 -0.59
CA LEU A 379 32.04 -7.73 -1.66
C LEU A 379 32.81 -6.65 -2.42
N THR A 380 33.59 -5.84 -1.72
CA THR A 380 34.44 -4.79 -2.29
C THR A 380 35.51 -5.39 -3.21
N ASP A 381 36.17 -6.47 -2.81
CA ASP A 381 37.22 -7.17 -3.59
C ASP A 381 36.65 -7.78 -4.88
N GLN A 382 35.37 -8.12 -4.90
CA GLN A 382 34.66 -8.56 -6.11
C GLN A 382 34.09 -7.41 -6.94
N GLY A 383 34.32 -6.15 -6.55
CA GLY A 383 33.81 -4.97 -7.25
C GLY A 383 32.31 -4.78 -7.14
N ILE A 384 31.65 -5.39 -6.12
CA ILE A 384 30.23 -5.33 -5.95
C ILE A 384 29.82 -3.96 -5.45
N ARG A 385 28.92 -3.34 -6.20
CA ARG A 385 28.39 -2.01 -5.92
C ARG A 385 27.01 -1.85 -6.54
N GLY A 386 26.21 -0.94 -6.01
CA GLY A 386 24.90 -0.65 -6.59
C GLY A 386 23.96 0.06 -5.62
N GLU A 387 22.84 0.47 -6.16
CA GLU A 387 21.76 1.14 -5.44
C GLU A 387 20.40 0.43 -5.61
N LEU A 388 20.37 -0.63 -6.41
CA LEU A 388 19.20 -1.47 -6.69
C LEU A 388 19.61 -2.92 -6.53
N PHE A 389 19.26 -3.53 -5.41
CA PHE A 389 19.56 -4.95 -5.20
C PHE A 389 18.63 -5.60 -4.19
N GLU A 390 18.54 -6.90 -4.27
CA GLU A 390 17.98 -7.78 -3.26
C GLU A 390 19.10 -8.58 -2.60
N TRP A 391 19.08 -8.68 -1.29
CA TRP A 391 20.07 -9.39 -0.49
C TRP A 391 19.38 -10.27 0.54
N VAL A 392 19.74 -11.53 0.58
CA VAL A 392 19.28 -12.52 1.58
C VAL A 392 20.49 -13.13 2.22
N ALA A 393 20.57 -13.11 3.55
CA ALA A 393 21.66 -13.75 4.27
C ALA A 393 21.19 -14.42 5.56
N GLU A 394 21.87 -15.50 5.91
CA GLU A 394 21.71 -16.23 7.17
C GLU A 394 23.05 -16.27 7.90
N PHE A 395 23.03 -15.89 9.16
CA PHE A 395 24.19 -15.80 10.03
C PHE A 395 24.02 -16.73 11.23
N GLN A 396 25.11 -17.38 11.65
CA GLN A 396 25.24 -18.03 12.96
C GLN A 396 25.93 -17.06 13.91
N LEU A 397 25.29 -16.79 15.06
CA LEU A 397 25.87 -15.93 16.10
C LEU A 397 27.18 -16.52 16.63
N ASP A 398 28.19 -15.67 16.78
CA ASP A 398 29.48 -15.96 17.36
C ASP A 398 29.83 -14.85 18.37
N THR A 399 30.92 -14.11 18.23
CA THR A 399 31.41 -13.12 19.20
C THR A 399 31.01 -11.68 18.89
N ALA A 400 30.60 -11.38 17.65
CA ALA A 400 30.21 -10.04 17.21
C ALA A 400 29.09 -9.44 18.07
N LYS A 401 29.16 -8.13 18.32
CA LYS A 401 28.10 -7.38 19.01
C LYS A 401 27.01 -6.87 18.05
N GLU A 402 27.39 -6.57 16.84
CA GLU A 402 26.51 -6.14 15.75
C GLU A 402 27.11 -6.58 14.41
N PHE A 403 26.26 -7.01 13.47
CA PHE A 403 26.69 -7.47 12.15
C PHE A 403 25.57 -7.30 11.12
N GLY A 404 25.94 -7.25 9.84
CA GLY A 404 24.98 -7.14 8.74
C GLY A 404 25.61 -6.66 7.44
N LEU A 405 24.91 -5.74 6.75
CA LEU A 405 25.30 -5.16 5.48
C LEU A 405 25.46 -3.65 5.62
N GLU A 406 26.58 -3.12 5.15
CA GLU A 406 26.80 -1.69 4.87
C GLU A 406 26.48 -1.44 3.40
N PHE A 407 25.71 -0.42 3.08
CA PHE A 407 25.27 -0.09 1.74
C PHE A 407 25.29 1.42 1.51
N ARG A 408 25.24 1.85 0.25
CA ARG A 408 25.41 3.28 -0.12
C ARG A 408 26.69 3.86 0.48
N LYS A 409 27.73 3.04 0.53
CA LYS A 409 29.02 3.42 1.13
C LYS A 409 29.78 4.36 0.21
N GLY A 410 30.25 5.45 0.79
CA GLY A 410 31.10 6.46 0.21
C GLY A 410 32.32 6.73 1.10
N PRO A 411 33.05 7.85 0.85
CA PRO A 411 34.25 8.20 1.63
C PRO A 411 34.01 8.39 3.13
N GLU A 412 32.80 8.82 3.50
CA GLU A 412 32.42 9.11 4.90
C GLU A 412 31.69 7.92 5.57
N GLY A 413 31.66 6.75 4.94
CA GLY A 413 30.92 5.57 5.38
C GLY A 413 29.62 5.36 4.61
N GLY A 414 28.82 4.40 5.06
CA GLY A 414 27.55 4.03 4.48
C GLY A 414 26.46 3.84 5.52
N PHE A 415 25.24 3.62 5.06
CA PHE A 415 24.16 3.13 5.91
C PHE A 415 24.44 1.69 6.30
N THR A 416 24.09 1.32 7.52
CA THR A 416 24.23 -0.06 7.98
C THR A 416 22.87 -0.64 8.38
N VAL A 417 22.57 -1.84 7.91
CA VAL A 417 21.45 -2.64 8.35
C VAL A 417 21.95 -3.95 8.92
N GLY A 418 21.49 -4.31 10.10
CA GLY A 418 22.02 -5.50 10.75
C GLY A 418 21.25 -5.92 12.00
N TYR A 419 21.91 -6.76 12.78
CA TYR A 419 21.42 -7.31 14.02
C TYR A 419 22.29 -6.88 15.21
N ASP A 420 21.66 -6.20 16.18
CA ASP A 420 22.26 -5.90 17.50
C ASP A 420 22.01 -7.10 18.42
N VAL A 421 23.08 -7.82 18.77
CA VAL A 421 23.03 -9.05 19.55
C VAL A 421 22.55 -8.79 20.98
N LYS A 422 23.04 -7.74 21.64
CA LYS A 422 22.64 -7.39 23.01
C LYS A 422 21.19 -6.96 23.07
N GLY A 423 20.77 -6.10 22.15
CA GLY A 423 19.41 -5.60 22.05
C GLY A 423 18.42 -6.63 21.53
N ARG A 424 18.89 -7.73 20.93
CA ARG A 424 18.07 -8.73 20.24
C ARG A 424 17.10 -8.05 19.25
N LYS A 425 17.67 -7.16 18.45
CA LYS A 425 16.90 -6.29 17.57
C LYS A 425 17.61 -6.08 16.24
N ARG A 426 16.81 -5.87 15.22
CA ARG A 426 17.29 -5.37 13.95
C ARG A 426 17.51 -3.87 14.06
N VAL A 427 18.57 -3.37 13.43
CA VAL A 427 18.95 -1.95 13.40
C VAL A 427 19.13 -1.46 11.97
N LEU A 428 18.80 -0.19 11.73
CA LEU A 428 19.18 0.57 10.54
C LEU A 428 19.80 1.87 11.02
N ARG A 429 21.05 2.16 10.61
CA ARG A 429 21.80 3.35 11.01
C ARG A 429 22.25 4.14 9.78
N ASP A 430 22.30 5.44 9.92
CA ASP A 430 22.93 6.33 8.96
C ASP A 430 24.49 6.30 9.07
N PRO A 431 25.21 6.97 8.17
CA PRO A 431 26.68 7.03 8.22
C PRO A 431 27.24 7.61 9.53
N THR A 432 26.48 8.39 10.28
CA THR A 432 26.90 8.93 11.60
C THR A 432 26.73 7.91 12.74
N GLY A 433 26.03 6.80 12.47
CA GLY A 433 25.68 5.77 13.43
C GLY A 433 24.34 6.00 14.14
N ALA A 434 23.60 7.06 13.80
CA ALA A 434 22.27 7.31 14.35
C ALA A 434 21.24 6.32 13.80
N GLU A 435 20.30 5.89 14.64
CA GLU A 435 19.20 5.00 14.19
C GLU A 435 18.21 5.76 13.29
N VAL A 436 18.05 5.30 12.06
CA VAL A 436 17.10 5.85 11.06
C VAL A 436 15.67 5.42 11.35
N LEU A 437 15.49 4.20 11.87
CA LEU A 437 14.20 3.64 12.24
C LEU A 437 14.22 3.12 13.67
N SER A 438 13.07 3.20 14.34
CA SER A 438 12.89 2.47 15.59
C SER A 438 13.12 0.97 15.34
N SER A 439 14.07 0.43 16.06
CA SER A 439 14.46 -0.97 15.93
C SER A 439 13.32 -1.90 16.38
N GLN A 440 13.10 -2.97 15.62
CA GLN A 440 12.15 -4.01 16.00
C GLN A 440 12.88 -5.19 16.66
N ARG A 441 12.24 -5.73 17.70
CA ARG A 441 12.71 -6.98 18.34
C ARG A 441 12.76 -8.08 17.27
N LEU A 442 13.90 -8.76 17.22
CA LEU A 442 14.15 -9.90 16.36
C LEU A 442 14.90 -10.95 17.16
N LEU A 443 14.28 -12.07 17.45
CA LEU A 443 14.91 -13.14 18.23
C LEU A 443 15.69 -14.06 17.30
N ALA A 444 16.92 -14.40 17.66
CA ALA A 444 17.67 -15.43 16.95
C ALA A 444 16.98 -16.80 17.15
N ASP A 445 16.78 -17.52 16.06
CA ASP A 445 16.30 -18.91 16.11
C ASP A 445 17.49 -19.86 16.20
N ARG A 446 17.64 -20.56 17.33
CA ARG A 446 18.77 -21.48 17.59
C ARG A 446 20.15 -20.85 17.31
N GLY A 447 20.30 -19.59 17.68
CA GLY A 447 21.53 -18.82 17.42
C GLY A 447 21.69 -18.35 15.97
N ARG A 448 20.68 -18.46 15.12
CA ARG A 448 20.70 -18.01 13.74
C ARG A 448 19.86 -16.76 13.54
N VAL A 449 20.33 -15.89 12.67
CA VAL A 449 19.64 -14.66 12.25
C VAL A 449 19.55 -14.67 10.73
N LYS A 450 18.35 -14.55 10.20
CA LYS A 450 18.10 -14.39 8.77
C LYS A 450 17.57 -13.00 8.49
N LEU A 451 18.22 -12.31 7.56
CA LEU A 451 17.84 -10.99 7.04
C LEU A 451 17.57 -11.08 5.54
N HIS A 452 16.57 -10.32 5.08
CA HIS A 452 16.23 -10.21 3.68
C HIS A 452 15.96 -8.74 3.38
N LEU A 453 16.67 -8.14 2.44
CA LEU A 453 16.63 -6.72 2.11
C LEU A 453 16.32 -6.50 0.64
N LEU A 454 15.56 -5.44 0.36
CA LEU A 454 15.43 -4.88 -0.99
C LEU A 454 15.81 -3.41 -0.92
N LEU A 455 16.89 -3.02 -1.60
CA LEU A 455 17.36 -1.63 -1.69
C LEU A 455 16.90 -1.03 -3.01
N ASP A 456 16.21 0.11 -2.93
CA ASP A 456 15.66 0.86 -4.07
C ASP A 456 16.03 2.34 -3.99
N ARG A 457 17.29 2.67 -4.33
CA ARG A 457 17.86 4.03 -4.25
C ARG A 457 17.73 4.68 -2.87
N SER A 458 16.56 5.23 -2.60
CA SER A 458 16.21 5.96 -1.37
C SER A 458 15.29 5.19 -0.42
N LEU A 459 14.90 3.98 -0.81
CA LEU A 459 14.06 3.12 0.01
C LEU A 459 14.78 1.81 0.32
N ILE A 460 14.52 1.29 1.50
CA ILE A 460 14.97 -0.04 1.88
C ILE A 460 13.86 -0.79 2.60
N ASP A 461 13.51 -1.95 2.08
CA ASP A 461 12.66 -2.92 2.77
C ASP A 461 13.51 -3.93 3.49
N ILE A 462 13.18 -4.19 4.74
CA ILE A 462 13.95 -5.06 5.62
C ILE A 462 13.02 -6.09 6.25
N PHE A 463 13.21 -7.35 5.90
CA PHE A 463 12.48 -8.48 6.47
C PHE A 463 13.39 -9.28 7.41
N GLY A 464 12.84 -9.70 8.53
CA GLY A 464 13.53 -10.57 9.49
C GLY A 464 12.81 -11.91 9.64
N HIS A 465 13.59 -12.98 9.86
CA HIS A 465 13.08 -14.34 10.11
C HIS A 465 11.96 -14.82 9.19
N GLY A 466 12.24 -14.80 7.86
CA GLY A 466 11.27 -15.27 6.87
C GLY A 466 10.00 -14.45 6.82
N GLY A 467 10.07 -13.15 7.20
CA GLY A 467 8.98 -12.22 7.11
C GLY A 467 8.18 -11.99 8.40
N LEU A 468 8.62 -12.48 9.54
CA LEU A 468 7.99 -12.17 10.83
C LEU A 468 8.01 -10.66 11.12
N THR A 469 9.04 -9.96 10.65
CA THR A 469 9.14 -8.51 10.70
C THR A 469 9.36 -7.94 9.31
N TRP A 470 8.75 -6.80 9.04
CA TRP A 470 8.97 -5.99 7.84
C TRP A 470 9.03 -4.51 8.21
N ASN A 471 9.96 -3.77 7.64
CA ASN A 471 9.99 -2.31 7.68
C ASN A 471 10.42 -1.77 6.33
N CYS A 472 9.84 -0.64 5.96
CA CYS A 472 10.27 0.17 4.84
C CYS A 472 10.77 1.53 5.37
N ALA A 473 11.98 1.92 5.01
CA ALA A 473 12.58 3.19 5.38
C ALA A 473 12.91 4.03 4.16
N TYR A 474 12.70 5.34 4.28
CA TYR A 474 13.24 6.33 3.35
C TYR A 474 14.53 6.92 3.92
N PHE A 475 15.50 7.17 3.05
CA PHE A 475 16.75 7.85 3.36
C PHE A 475 17.29 8.55 2.10
N GLU A 476 18.17 9.50 2.28
CA GLU A 476 18.87 10.17 1.19
C GLU A 476 20.35 9.82 1.20
N ALA A 477 20.88 9.52 0.04
CA ALA A 477 22.31 9.24 -0.15
C ALA A 477 22.80 9.84 -1.46
N ASP A 478 24.07 10.30 -1.50
CA ASP A 478 24.69 10.74 -2.76
C ASP A 478 24.66 9.59 -3.78
N ALA A 479 24.24 9.89 -5.00
CA ALA A 479 24.16 8.92 -6.10
C ALA A 479 25.51 8.24 -6.40
N LYS A 480 26.63 8.89 -6.07
CA LYS A 480 27.99 8.33 -6.23
C LYS A 480 28.32 7.25 -5.20
N ASN A 481 27.65 7.27 -4.03
CA ASN A 481 27.86 6.32 -2.96
C ASN A 481 27.14 5.01 -3.28
N GLN A 482 27.86 4.07 -3.85
CA GLN A 482 27.30 2.78 -4.32
C GLN A 482 28.03 1.57 -3.71
N GLY A 483 28.96 1.78 -2.76
CA GLY A 483 29.66 0.69 -2.10
C GLY A 483 28.73 -0.18 -1.28
N VAL A 484 29.02 -1.48 -1.26
CA VAL A 484 28.29 -2.50 -0.48
C VAL A 484 29.30 -3.43 0.16
N GLU A 485 29.19 -3.68 1.48
CA GLU A 485 30.07 -4.60 2.17
C GLU A 485 29.38 -5.27 3.38
N LEU A 486 29.79 -6.48 3.70
CA LEU A 486 29.42 -7.14 4.94
C LEU A 486 30.22 -6.54 6.10
N TYR A 487 29.64 -6.48 7.29
CA TYR A 487 30.33 -5.99 8.45
C TYR A 487 30.06 -6.81 9.71
N ALA A 488 31.03 -6.85 10.61
CA ALA A 488 30.85 -7.27 11.99
C ALA A 488 31.61 -6.32 12.92
N ARG A 489 31.00 -5.97 14.05
CA ARG A 489 31.56 -5.05 15.05
C ARG A 489 31.87 -5.77 16.33
N GLN A 490 33.07 -5.53 16.89
CA GLN A 490 33.50 -6.07 18.18
C GLN A 490 33.42 -7.60 18.28
N GLY A 491 34.06 -8.28 17.31
CA GLY A 491 34.10 -9.71 17.18
C GLY A 491 33.81 -10.19 15.77
N SER A 492 33.48 -11.45 15.63
CA SER A 492 33.17 -12.11 14.35
C SER A 492 31.78 -12.75 14.35
N VAL A 493 31.26 -13.01 13.17
CA VAL A 493 30.03 -13.77 12.92
C VAL A 493 30.25 -14.73 11.74
N THR A 494 29.63 -15.89 11.77
CA THR A 494 29.69 -16.81 10.65
C THR A 494 28.52 -16.58 9.71
N LEU A 495 28.82 -16.19 8.46
CA LEU A 495 27.87 -16.15 7.35
C LEU A 495 27.64 -17.57 6.85
N LEU A 496 26.51 -18.17 7.12
CA LEU A 496 26.15 -19.50 6.65
C LEU A 496 25.83 -19.51 5.15
N SER A 497 25.08 -18.51 4.72
CA SER A 497 24.73 -18.31 3.30
C SER A 497 24.37 -16.87 3.01
N MET A 498 24.67 -16.46 1.77
CA MET A 498 24.25 -15.16 1.23
C MET A 498 23.94 -15.31 -0.26
N GLU A 499 22.89 -14.61 -0.67
CA GLU A 499 22.56 -14.37 -2.08
C GLU A 499 22.31 -12.87 -2.27
N LEU A 500 22.91 -12.30 -3.31
CA LEU A 500 22.71 -10.91 -3.70
C LEU A 500 22.42 -10.87 -5.20
N TRP A 501 21.33 -10.20 -5.57
CA TRP A 501 20.92 -9.97 -6.96
C TRP A 501 20.84 -8.46 -7.23
N SER A 502 21.44 -8.00 -8.31
CA SER A 502 21.09 -6.69 -8.85
C SER A 502 19.64 -6.70 -9.33
N LEU A 503 18.91 -5.61 -9.15
CA LEU A 503 17.52 -5.49 -9.59
C LEU A 503 17.40 -4.52 -10.76
N LYS A 504 16.44 -4.81 -11.66
CA LYS A 504 16.07 -3.94 -12.78
C LYS A 504 15.00 -2.95 -12.36
N SER A 505 14.97 -1.81 -13.05
CA SER A 505 13.88 -0.83 -12.92
C SER A 505 12.58 -1.37 -13.54
N ILE A 506 11.44 -0.98 -12.96
CA ILE A 506 10.11 -1.21 -13.54
C ILE A 506 9.72 -0.15 -14.58
N TRP A 507 10.47 0.94 -14.65
CA TRP A 507 10.18 2.09 -15.50
C TRP A 507 10.77 1.97 -16.93
N LYS A 508 11.51 0.93 -17.22
CA LYS A 508 12.22 0.72 -18.50
C LYS A 508 11.77 -0.55 -19.18
#